data_149dac458b55a52f2b0eb27c4fb0fd69
#
_entry.id   149dac458b55a52f2b0eb27c4fb0fd69
#
_cell.length_a   1.000
_cell.length_b   1.000
_cell.length_c   1.000
_cell.angle_alpha   90.00
_cell.angle_beta   90.00
_cell.angle_gamma   90.00
#
_symmetry.space_group_name_H-M   'P 1'
#
loop_
_entity.id
_entity.type
_entity.pdbx_description
1 polymer ?
#
loop_
_entity_poly.entity_id
_entity_poly.type
_entity_poly.pdbx_seq_one_letter_code
_entity_poly.pdbx_strand_id
1 'polypeptide(L)'
;MFSCQSGVVTEAMIHCHVPCRNHQPPVAGECCPSCKGCTLGGRTYSDNEEIEVTQADPCVQCSCKKGNIACIKTVCPVLPCPEYKYTIKPGECCPSCKGNRKFNNFNGSCLVGMTLIKHEQTMVFDRCTNCTCKNSTTICQRTVCPPVHCPPDFQEFLPNQCCYRCREPEESKATCGDGGRIYQDGESWKKERCTTCSCKDGKVMCAALECFRQSCPKRHKLKTLPGVCCPTCVEEDGVCSVFGDPHYRTFDGRIFTFQGSCKYLLTNDCKGNKSFSIQVINDPRHTKTFSWTKVVKIKVGESKIRMARFMKVKINKKKVQLPYVKLGSFSIVQEGYNIVTRTNLGIKMMWDGGSFLEVSVPPEFKNQMCGLCGNYNGDSKDDFITRNGNVVSDVDIFGNDWKRGRERRCKPLVSTKARDSSCGHNWESRIRGIQECNVLKVASVFHRCHSQVDPMPYYQSCLIDMCECPLTERCYCEALHAYARECERAGIVLNWRKNTGCENVYCPKGAVFTTCGTACKRTCRNYRQNKPCRRRCKPGCICPAGTVLQKNRCVSIEKCYP
;
A
#
# COMPACT_ATOMS: atom_id res chain seq x y z
N MET A 1 -9.73 -14.83 48.87
CA MET A 1 -8.75 -13.80 49.26
C MET A 1 -9.40 -12.90 50.27
N PHE A 2 -8.76 -12.69 51.37
CA PHE A 2 -9.26 -11.75 52.36
C PHE A 2 -8.57 -10.41 52.18
N SER A 3 -9.29 -9.35 52.02
CA SER A 3 -8.77 -7.98 52.06
C SER A 3 -9.32 -7.25 53.25
N CYS A 4 -8.46 -6.60 54.03
CA CYS A 4 -8.87 -5.79 55.16
C CYS A 4 -8.87 -4.31 54.74
N GLN A 5 -10.02 -3.68 54.69
CA GLN A 5 -10.17 -2.25 54.42
C GLN A 5 -10.87 -1.59 55.64
N SER A 6 -10.19 -0.63 56.25
CA SER A 6 -10.75 0.13 57.39
C SER A 6 -11.28 -0.75 58.52
N GLY A 7 -10.60 -1.85 58.85
CA GLY A 7 -11.02 -2.79 59.88
C GLY A 7 -12.14 -3.77 59.48
N VAL A 8 -12.58 -3.72 58.22
CA VAL A 8 -13.57 -4.66 57.68
C VAL A 8 -12.85 -5.67 56.80
N VAL A 9 -12.91 -6.94 57.17
CA VAL A 9 -12.38 -8.04 56.35
C VAL A 9 -13.44 -8.44 55.34
N THR A 10 -13.14 -8.23 54.06
CA THR A 10 -13.99 -8.67 52.95
C THR A 10 -13.39 -9.91 52.32
N GLU A 11 -14.22 -10.94 52.14
CA GLU A 11 -13.88 -12.15 51.40
C GLU A 11 -14.35 -12.01 49.95
N ALA A 12 -13.42 -12.07 49.01
CA ALA A 12 -13.73 -12.13 47.59
C ALA A 12 -13.36 -13.50 47.03
N MET A 13 -14.31 -14.17 46.41
CA MET A 13 -14.01 -15.38 45.64
C MET A 13 -13.19 -15.01 44.43
N ILE A 14 -12.02 -15.62 44.33
CA ILE A 14 -11.20 -15.54 43.11
C ILE A 14 -11.49 -16.80 42.31
N HIS A 15 -12.03 -16.63 41.10
CA HIS A 15 -12.17 -17.72 40.15
C HIS A 15 -10.83 -17.94 39.47
N CYS A 16 -10.13 -19.00 39.87
CA CYS A 16 -8.87 -19.37 39.25
C CYS A 16 -9.14 -20.10 37.93
N HIS A 17 -8.73 -19.52 36.84
CA HIS A 17 -8.70 -20.19 35.54
C HIS A 17 -7.43 -21.03 35.43
N VAL A 18 -7.55 -22.36 35.59
CA VAL A 18 -6.44 -23.30 35.50
C VAL A 18 -6.54 -24.05 34.17
N PRO A 19 -5.67 -23.75 33.21
CA PRO A 19 -5.76 -24.31 31.85
C PRO A 19 -5.30 -25.79 31.74
N CYS A 20 -4.85 -26.38 32.81
CA CYS A 20 -4.36 -27.77 32.85
C CYS A 20 -5.20 -28.68 33.76
N ARG A 21 -5.27 -29.98 33.43
CA ARG A 21 -5.93 -30.99 34.27
C ARG A 21 -5.09 -31.41 35.48
N ASN A 22 -3.76 -31.36 35.35
CA ASN A 22 -2.82 -31.75 36.40
C ASN A 22 -2.17 -30.52 37.05
N HIS A 23 -2.98 -29.74 37.75
CA HIS A 23 -2.51 -28.55 38.42
C HIS A 23 -1.83 -28.89 39.76
N GLN A 24 -0.84 -28.07 40.15
CA GLN A 24 -0.21 -28.11 41.46
C GLN A 24 -0.95 -27.19 42.43
N PRO A 25 -1.04 -27.56 43.69
CA PRO A 25 -1.61 -26.67 44.70
C PRO A 25 -0.83 -25.34 44.76
N PRO A 26 -1.50 -24.25 45.12
CA PRO A 26 -0.87 -22.94 45.19
C PRO A 26 0.30 -22.94 46.15
N VAL A 27 1.38 -22.29 45.76
CA VAL A 27 2.56 -22.07 46.63
C VAL A 27 2.21 -20.99 47.67
N ALA A 28 2.90 -21.00 48.79
CA ALA A 28 2.69 -20.01 49.86
C ALA A 28 2.82 -18.58 49.30
N GLY A 29 1.71 -17.82 49.35
CA GLY A 29 1.58 -16.47 48.78
C GLY A 29 0.82 -16.37 47.45
N GLU A 30 0.53 -17.48 46.80
CA GLU A 30 -0.28 -17.51 45.59
C GLU A 30 -1.69 -18.06 45.88
N CYS A 31 -2.73 -17.44 45.28
CA CYS A 31 -4.12 -17.84 45.52
C CYS A 31 -4.62 -18.93 44.59
N CYS A 32 -3.98 -19.09 43.44
CA CYS A 32 -4.44 -19.99 42.39
C CYS A 32 -3.46 -21.13 42.11
N PRO A 33 -3.97 -22.34 41.82
CA PRO A 33 -3.14 -23.45 41.39
C PRO A 33 -2.34 -23.11 40.14
N SER A 34 -1.17 -23.65 40.01
CA SER A 34 -0.27 -23.46 38.87
C SER A 34 -0.16 -24.74 38.02
N CYS A 35 0.18 -24.59 36.77
CA CYS A 35 0.38 -25.71 35.83
C CYS A 35 1.87 -26.03 35.68
N LYS A 36 2.23 -27.31 35.74
CA LYS A 36 3.59 -27.79 35.53
C LYS A 36 3.94 -28.06 34.07
N GLY A 37 3.26 -27.45 33.14
CA GLY A 37 3.49 -27.68 31.73
C GLY A 37 2.17 -27.75 30.97
N CYS A 38 2.27 -27.96 29.68
CA CYS A 38 1.13 -27.98 28.76
C CYS A 38 0.93 -29.37 28.17
N THR A 39 -0.29 -29.69 27.78
CA THR A 39 -0.58 -30.93 27.07
C THR A 39 -1.18 -30.61 25.69
N LEU A 40 -0.58 -31.15 24.64
CA LEU A 40 -1.09 -31.03 23.26
C LEU A 40 -1.00 -32.38 22.57
N GLY A 41 -2.12 -32.85 22.00
CA GLY A 41 -2.15 -34.10 21.25
C GLY A 41 -1.72 -35.35 22.05
N GLY A 42 -1.91 -35.35 23.38
CA GLY A 42 -1.51 -36.44 24.27
C GLY A 42 -0.04 -36.40 24.71
N ARG A 43 0.75 -35.45 24.26
CA ARG A 43 2.13 -35.20 24.74
C ARG A 43 2.13 -34.07 25.75
N THR A 44 2.95 -34.21 26.77
CA THR A 44 3.20 -33.20 27.82
C THR A 44 4.50 -32.48 27.54
N TYR A 45 4.47 -31.16 27.65
CA TYR A 45 5.62 -30.27 27.46
C TYR A 45 5.89 -29.53 28.77
N SER A 46 7.14 -29.40 29.12
CA SER A 46 7.57 -28.64 30.27
C SER A 46 7.37 -27.13 30.07
N ASP A 47 7.39 -26.37 31.17
CA ASP A 47 7.26 -24.91 31.05
C ASP A 47 8.46 -24.31 30.30
N ASN A 48 8.21 -23.45 29.35
CA ASN A 48 9.12 -22.88 28.36
C ASN A 48 9.69 -23.85 27.30
N GLU A 49 9.21 -25.07 27.22
CA GLU A 49 9.57 -26.00 26.15
C GLU A 49 8.91 -25.59 24.83
N GLU A 50 9.67 -25.66 23.75
CA GLU A 50 9.14 -25.44 22.40
C GLU A 50 8.31 -26.64 21.95
N ILE A 51 7.15 -26.33 21.40
CA ILE A 51 6.19 -27.33 20.93
C ILE A 51 6.32 -27.43 19.41
N GLU A 52 6.80 -28.54 18.92
CA GLU A 52 6.77 -28.82 17.48
C GLU A 52 5.33 -29.06 17.04
N VAL A 53 4.73 -28.02 16.45
CA VAL A 53 3.41 -28.13 15.82
C VAL A 53 3.59 -28.80 14.47
N THR A 54 3.44 -30.13 14.46
CA THR A 54 3.54 -30.90 13.22
C THR A 54 2.50 -30.46 12.21
N GLN A 55 2.97 -30.01 11.05
CA GLN A 55 2.36 -30.09 9.71
C GLN A 55 1.59 -28.92 9.09
N ALA A 56 1.24 -27.82 9.74
CA ALA A 56 0.37 -26.88 9.04
C ALA A 56 1.01 -25.54 8.63
N ASP A 57 1.86 -24.94 9.44
CA ASP A 57 2.40 -23.60 9.16
C ASP A 57 3.80 -23.44 9.76
N PRO A 58 4.88 -23.46 8.94
CA PRO A 58 6.24 -23.27 9.43
C PRO A 58 6.49 -21.88 10.03
N CYS A 59 5.52 -20.98 9.90
CA CYS A 59 5.59 -19.64 10.48
C CYS A 59 5.10 -19.58 11.92
N VAL A 60 4.56 -20.65 12.46
CA VAL A 60 4.04 -20.68 13.81
C VAL A 60 4.99 -21.45 14.72
N GLN A 61 5.54 -20.75 15.70
CA GLN A 61 6.32 -21.33 16.79
C GLN A 61 5.50 -21.28 18.06
N CYS A 62 5.32 -22.40 18.67
CA CYS A 62 4.56 -22.52 19.91
C CYS A 62 5.47 -22.92 21.07
N SER A 63 5.24 -22.37 22.23
CA SER A 63 5.90 -22.75 23.46
C SER A 63 4.91 -22.89 24.60
N CYS A 64 5.21 -23.75 25.53
CA CYS A 64 4.41 -23.90 26.74
C CYS A 64 4.76 -22.77 27.72
N LYS A 65 3.77 -22.02 28.19
CA LYS A 65 3.99 -20.98 29.23
C LYS A 65 2.92 -21.09 30.32
N LYS A 66 3.34 -21.53 31.49
CA LYS A 66 2.47 -21.63 32.70
C LYS A 66 1.14 -22.36 32.40
N GLY A 67 1.22 -23.50 31.73
CA GLY A 67 0.04 -24.32 31.38
C GLY A 67 -0.73 -23.89 30.15
N ASN A 68 -0.39 -22.77 29.54
CA ASN A 68 -0.97 -22.28 28.29
C ASN A 68 -0.01 -22.47 27.12
N ILE A 69 -0.52 -22.84 25.97
CA ILE A 69 0.26 -22.89 24.74
C ILE A 69 0.23 -21.50 24.12
N ALA A 70 1.35 -20.82 24.13
CA ALA A 70 1.53 -19.54 23.48
C ALA A 70 2.18 -19.73 22.12
N CYS A 71 1.51 -19.35 21.06
CA CYS A 71 2.04 -19.43 19.70
C CYS A 71 2.34 -18.04 19.15
N ILE A 72 3.51 -17.90 18.57
CA ILE A 72 3.95 -16.67 17.88
C ILE A 72 3.96 -16.98 16.38
N LYS A 73 3.24 -16.17 15.61
CA LYS A 73 3.28 -16.26 14.16
C LYS A 73 4.26 -15.24 13.61
N THR A 74 5.27 -15.72 12.91
CA THR A 74 6.21 -14.86 12.19
C THR A 74 5.51 -14.21 11.02
N VAL A 75 5.52 -12.89 10.97
CA VAL A 75 5.00 -12.12 9.84
C VAL A 75 6.10 -11.96 8.81
N CYS A 76 5.89 -12.51 7.64
CA CYS A 76 6.86 -12.42 6.56
C CYS A 76 6.98 -11.00 6.01
N PRO A 77 8.20 -10.52 5.73
CA PRO A 77 8.40 -9.22 5.10
C PRO A 77 7.78 -9.21 3.71
N VAL A 78 7.27 -8.03 3.32
CA VAL A 78 6.79 -7.83 1.95
C VAL A 78 7.98 -7.95 1.00
N LEU A 79 7.95 -8.99 0.19
CA LEU A 79 9.04 -9.25 -0.75
C LEU A 79 8.97 -8.27 -1.92
N PRO A 80 10.14 -7.87 -2.40
CA PRO A 80 10.28 -6.90 -3.48
C PRO A 80 10.09 -7.50 -4.87
N CYS A 81 9.65 -8.72 -4.99
CA CYS A 81 9.37 -9.40 -6.24
C CYS A 81 7.87 -9.77 -6.33
N PRO A 82 7.32 -9.98 -7.53
CA PRO A 82 5.94 -10.40 -7.68
C PRO A 82 5.72 -11.82 -7.15
N GLU A 83 4.52 -12.11 -6.68
CA GLU A 83 4.13 -13.38 -6.02
C GLU A 83 4.51 -14.64 -6.83
N TYR A 84 4.45 -14.60 -8.16
CA TYR A 84 4.83 -15.74 -9.00
C TYR A 84 6.34 -16.06 -8.97
N LYS A 85 7.16 -15.19 -8.37
CA LYS A 85 8.59 -15.42 -8.12
C LYS A 85 8.89 -15.79 -6.67
N TYR A 86 7.87 -15.91 -5.86
CA TYR A 86 8.05 -16.42 -4.52
C TYR A 86 8.42 -17.89 -4.57
N THR A 87 9.43 -18.23 -3.82
CA THR A 87 9.83 -19.62 -3.59
C THR A 87 9.89 -19.82 -2.09
N ILE A 88 9.16 -20.79 -1.59
CA ILE A 88 9.24 -21.24 -0.22
C ILE A 88 10.02 -22.55 -0.27
N LYS A 89 11.15 -22.61 0.40
CA LYS A 89 11.86 -23.88 0.56
C LYS A 89 11.13 -24.72 1.61
N PRO A 90 11.13 -26.06 1.45
CA PRO A 90 10.55 -26.93 2.47
C PRO A 90 11.15 -26.61 3.85
N GLY A 91 10.28 -26.31 4.83
CA GLY A 91 10.66 -25.96 6.20
C GLY A 91 10.96 -24.48 6.45
N GLU A 92 11.02 -23.62 5.44
CA GLU A 92 11.14 -22.17 5.65
C GLU A 92 9.75 -21.50 5.79
N CYS A 93 9.63 -20.62 6.79
CA CYS A 93 8.40 -19.87 7.05
C CYS A 93 8.09 -18.85 5.95
N CYS A 94 9.08 -18.07 5.56
CA CYS A 94 8.86 -16.93 4.69
C CYS A 94 9.32 -17.21 3.26
N PRO A 95 8.54 -16.78 2.26
CA PRO A 95 8.95 -16.88 0.88
C PRO A 95 10.17 -16.01 0.61
N SER A 96 11.00 -16.47 -0.31
CA SER A 96 12.12 -15.73 -0.85
C SER A 96 11.92 -15.48 -2.35
N CYS A 97 12.59 -14.47 -2.90
CA CYS A 97 12.49 -14.17 -4.32
C CYS A 97 13.36 -15.11 -5.16
N LYS A 98 12.75 -15.80 -6.14
CA LYS A 98 13.49 -16.61 -7.11
C LYS A 98 14.07 -15.74 -8.22
N GLY A 99 15.39 -15.70 -8.32
CA GLY A 99 16.13 -15.01 -9.37
C GLY A 99 16.72 -13.67 -8.94
N ASN A 100 17.90 -13.36 -9.53
CA ASN A 100 18.62 -12.10 -9.30
C ASN A 100 17.87 -10.91 -9.89
N ARG A 101 16.88 -10.37 -9.16
CA ARG A 101 16.56 -8.96 -9.32
C ARG A 101 17.62 -8.18 -8.56
N LYS A 102 18.59 -7.65 -9.28
CA LYS A 102 19.32 -6.49 -8.79
C LYS A 102 18.27 -5.39 -8.68
N PHE A 103 17.72 -5.19 -7.46
CA PHE A 103 17.27 -3.87 -7.08
C PHE A 103 18.38 -2.93 -7.45
N ASN A 104 18.03 -1.74 -7.89
CA ASN A 104 19.01 -0.70 -8.02
C ASN A 104 19.81 -0.68 -6.73
N ASN A 105 21.00 -1.22 -6.81
CA ASN A 105 21.81 -1.47 -5.65
C ASN A 105 22.16 -0.11 -5.08
N PHE A 106 21.60 0.24 -3.96
CA PHE A 106 22.12 1.31 -3.11
C PHE A 106 23.42 0.86 -2.44
N ASN A 107 24.22 -0.01 -3.09
CA ASN A 107 25.41 -0.58 -2.47
C ASN A 107 25.14 -1.11 -1.07
N GLY A 108 24.04 -1.82 -0.88
CA GLY A 108 23.63 -2.34 0.41
C GLY A 108 22.90 -1.35 1.33
N SER A 109 22.66 -0.11 0.90
CA SER A 109 21.99 0.93 1.69
C SER A 109 20.46 0.71 1.75
N CYS A 110 19.81 1.27 2.77
CA CYS A 110 18.38 1.19 3.02
C CYS A 110 17.73 2.57 3.06
N LEU A 111 16.47 2.65 2.69
CA LEU A 111 15.66 3.84 2.82
C LEU A 111 14.74 3.72 4.04
N VAL A 112 14.93 4.57 5.04
CA VAL A 112 14.08 4.64 6.24
C VAL A 112 13.36 5.98 6.25
N GLY A 113 12.04 5.95 6.01
CA GLY A 113 11.28 7.18 5.81
C GLY A 113 11.77 7.95 4.58
N MET A 114 12.45 9.07 4.80
CA MET A 114 13.06 9.92 3.75
C MET A 114 14.59 9.95 3.83
N THR A 115 15.19 9.11 4.66
CA THR A 115 16.64 9.09 4.91
C THR A 115 17.26 7.82 4.36
N LEU A 116 18.34 7.98 3.61
CA LEU A 116 19.15 6.89 3.10
C LEU A 116 20.23 6.53 4.14
N ILE A 117 20.26 5.30 4.61
CA ILE A 117 21.28 4.78 5.52
C ILE A 117 22.13 3.71 4.85
N LYS A 118 23.42 3.71 5.11
CA LYS A 118 24.37 2.77 4.50
C LYS A 118 24.24 1.39 5.14
N HIS A 119 24.78 0.39 4.45
CA HIS A 119 24.92 -0.97 5.00
C HIS A 119 25.64 -0.95 6.35
N GLU A 120 25.11 -1.69 7.31
CA GLU A 120 25.53 -1.74 8.72
C GLU A 120 25.41 -0.43 9.50
N GLN A 121 24.97 0.64 8.89
CA GLN A 121 24.71 1.87 9.60
C GLN A 121 23.38 1.79 10.36
N THR A 122 23.43 2.20 11.62
CA THR A 122 22.26 2.35 12.49
C THR A 122 21.84 3.82 12.55
N MET A 123 20.56 4.06 12.47
CA MET A 123 19.97 5.39 12.60
C MET A 123 18.89 5.34 13.69
N VAL A 124 18.84 6.37 14.50
CA VAL A 124 17.75 6.57 15.46
C VAL A 124 16.53 7.09 14.70
N PHE A 125 15.48 6.27 14.63
CA PHE A 125 14.24 6.63 13.97
C PHE A 125 13.35 7.48 14.87
N ASP A 126 13.24 7.08 16.10
CA ASP A 126 12.65 7.83 17.21
C ASP A 126 13.41 7.52 18.50
N ARG A 127 13.05 8.15 19.61
CA ARG A 127 13.74 8.00 20.90
C ARG A 127 13.84 6.56 21.40
N CYS A 128 12.98 5.67 20.90
CA CYS A 128 12.89 4.27 21.33
C CYS A 128 13.15 3.27 20.21
N THR A 129 13.37 3.73 18.99
CA THR A 129 13.49 2.87 17.82
C THR A 129 14.78 3.14 17.08
N ASN A 130 15.64 2.16 17.03
CA ASN A 130 16.87 2.16 16.24
C ASN A 130 16.66 1.27 15.02
N CYS A 131 16.99 1.78 13.86
CA CYS A 131 16.90 1.05 12.60
C CYS A 131 18.29 0.83 12.02
N THR A 132 18.65 -0.41 11.77
CA THR A 132 19.93 -0.81 11.17
C THR A 132 19.67 -1.32 9.76
N CYS A 133 20.48 -0.90 8.84
CA CYS A 133 20.44 -1.40 7.47
C CYS A 133 21.32 -2.63 7.33
N LYS A 134 20.75 -3.79 6.95
CA LYS A 134 21.51 -4.99 6.60
C LYS A 134 21.10 -5.48 5.21
N ASN A 135 22.05 -5.50 4.27
CA ASN A 135 21.84 -6.00 2.91
C ASN A 135 20.59 -5.44 2.24
N SER A 136 20.43 -4.11 2.25
CA SER A 136 19.26 -3.40 1.70
C SER A 136 17.93 -3.70 2.43
N THR A 137 17.99 -4.36 3.58
CA THR A 137 16.84 -4.61 4.47
C THR A 137 16.96 -3.78 5.72
N THR A 138 15.94 -2.99 6.02
CA THR A 138 15.89 -2.21 7.26
C THR A 138 15.34 -3.06 8.39
N ILE A 139 16.12 -3.24 9.43
CA ILE A 139 15.75 -3.96 10.66
C ILE A 139 15.63 -2.92 11.77
N CYS A 140 14.40 -2.69 12.25
CA CYS A 140 14.17 -1.76 13.34
C CYS A 140 13.92 -2.52 14.65
N GLN A 141 14.67 -2.15 15.67
CA GLN A 141 14.48 -2.64 17.03
C GLN A 141 13.88 -1.51 17.87
N ARG A 142 12.77 -1.77 18.49
CA ARG A 142 12.12 -0.85 19.42
C ARG A 142 12.38 -1.29 20.86
N THR A 143 12.94 -0.39 21.65
CA THR A 143 13.05 -0.58 23.08
C THR A 143 11.68 -0.46 23.73
N VAL A 144 11.24 -1.51 24.39
CA VAL A 144 10.03 -1.48 25.21
C VAL A 144 10.44 -1.05 26.60
N CYS A 145 9.98 0.12 27.01
CA CYS A 145 10.27 0.62 28.34
C CYS A 145 9.56 -0.22 29.41
N PRO A 146 10.27 -0.70 30.43
CA PRO A 146 9.62 -1.30 31.57
C PRO A 146 8.72 -0.25 32.23
N PRO A 147 7.61 -0.67 32.83
CA PRO A 147 6.75 0.25 33.56
C PRO A 147 7.55 0.93 34.67
N VAL A 148 7.56 2.24 34.66
CA VAL A 148 8.25 3.06 35.66
C VAL A 148 7.31 3.19 36.85
N HIS A 149 7.80 2.93 38.04
CA HIS A 149 7.01 2.79 39.26
C HIS A 149 7.05 4.04 40.15
N CYS A 150 7.03 5.27 39.61
CA CYS A 150 6.98 6.54 40.34
C CYS A 150 6.03 7.57 39.69
N PRO A 151 5.51 8.57 40.44
CA PRO A 151 4.66 9.64 39.92
C PRO A 151 5.31 10.46 38.80
N PRO A 152 4.52 11.14 37.94
CA PRO A 152 5.03 11.97 36.86
C PRO A 152 6.10 12.97 37.29
N ASP A 153 5.92 13.59 38.45
CA ASP A 153 6.84 14.59 38.98
C ASP A 153 8.18 14.02 39.49
N PHE A 154 8.23 12.73 39.71
CA PHE A 154 9.43 11.98 40.11
C PHE A 154 10.04 11.18 38.96
N GLN A 155 9.48 11.27 37.77
CA GLN A 155 10.10 10.70 36.58
C GLN A 155 11.04 11.71 35.97
N GLU A 156 12.28 11.33 35.87
CA GLU A 156 13.21 12.11 35.06
C GLU A 156 13.45 11.40 33.74
N PHE A 157 13.45 12.23 32.71
CA PHE A 157 13.77 11.84 31.36
C PHE A 157 15.16 12.37 31.04
N LEU A 158 16.13 11.50 30.95
CA LEU A 158 17.48 11.90 30.58
C LEU A 158 17.56 12.16 29.07
N PRO A 159 18.26 13.23 28.65
CA PRO A 159 18.59 13.42 27.24
C PRO A 159 19.30 12.16 26.72
N ASN A 160 18.84 11.59 25.62
CA ASN A 160 19.34 10.37 24.97
C ASN A 160 18.87 9.03 25.55
N GLN A 161 17.99 8.99 26.50
CA GLN A 161 17.36 7.75 26.95
C GLN A 161 15.93 7.61 26.44
N CYS A 162 15.56 6.37 26.09
CA CYS A 162 14.21 6.04 25.64
C CYS A 162 13.21 6.01 26.80
N CYS A 163 13.64 5.57 27.97
CA CYS A 163 12.77 5.28 29.10
C CYS A 163 12.94 6.27 30.25
N TYR A 164 11.83 6.53 30.93
CA TYR A 164 11.85 7.30 32.17
C TYR A 164 12.45 6.47 33.33
N ARG A 165 13.07 7.14 34.27
CA ARG A 165 13.48 6.56 35.56
C ARG A 165 12.93 7.39 36.73
N CYS A 166 12.83 6.77 37.89
CA CYS A 166 12.33 7.43 39.09
C CYS A 166 13.44 8.19 39.82
N ARG A 167 13.12 9.38 40.32
CA ARG A 167 13.92 10.06 41.37
C ARG A 167 13.45 9.60 42.73
N GLU A 168 14.34 9.36 43.70
CA GLU A 168 13.95 8.96 45.06
C GLU A 168 13.17 10.07 45.78
N PRO A 169 12.02 9.79 46.42
CA PRO A 169 11.20 10.80 47.08
C PRO A 169 11.58 11.02 48.55
N GLU A 170 11.47 12.26 49.03
CA GLU A 170 11.42 12.57 50.45
C GLU A 170 10.07 12.18 51.07
N GLU A 171 10.10 11.58 52.26
CA GLU A 171 8.94 11.00 52.93
C GLU A 171 7.93 12.08 53.39
N SER A 172 6.66 12.05 52.97
CA SER A 172 5.47 12.29 53.83
C SER A 172 4.16 12.28 53.02
N LYS A 173 3.10 11.70 53.66
CA LYS A 173 1.65 11.63 53.38
C LYS A 173 1.23 10.47 52.49
N ALA A 174 0.01 9.97 52.75
CA ALA A 174 -0.62 8.84 52.09
C ALA A 174 -0.48 8.91 50.59
N THR A 175 0.43 8.08 50.04
CA THR A 175 0.80 8.12 48.65
C THR A 175 0.55 6.75 48.02
N CYS A 176 0.15 6.73 46.77
CA CYS A 176 -0.06 5.50 46.03
C CYS A 176 1.18 5.21 45.14
N GLY A 177 1.73 4.02 45.27
CA GLY A 177 2.77 3.54 44.33
C GLY A 177 2.14 2.80 43.16
N ASP A 178 2.32 3.27 41.94
CA ASP A 178 1.91 2.52 40.75
C ASP A 178 2.99 2.59 39.69
N GLY A 179 3.39 1.42 39.26
CA GLY A 179 4.38 1.30 38.24
C GLY A 179 5.69 2.02 38.59
N GLY A 180 6.05 2.25 39.91
CA GLY A 180 7.19 2.91 40.52
C GLY A 180 7.16 4.41 40.51
N ARG A 181 6.02 4.93 40.28
CA ARG A 181 5.65 6.29 40.61
C ARG A 181 4.92 6.32 41.92
N ILE A 182 5.14 7.36 42.67
CA ILE A 182 4.37 7.68 43.85
C ILE A 182 3.45 8.85 43.45
N TYR A 183 2.17 8.68 43.67
CA TYR A 183 1.14 9.69 43.43
C TYR A 183 0.59 10.16 44.77
N GLN A 184 0.29 11.44 44.87
CA GLN A 184 -0.36 11.99 46.04
C GLN A 184 -1.84 11.65 46.03
N ASP A 185 -2.46 11.68 47.19
CA ASP A 185 -3.89 11.45 47.29
C ASP A 185 -4.69 12.49 46.48
N GLY A 186 -5.60 12.01 45.64
CA GLY A 186 -6.35 12.81 44.67
C GLY A 186 -5.72 12.93 43.28
N GLU A 187 -4.46 12.56 43.09
CA GLU A 187 -3.85 12.63 41.79
C GLU A 187 -4.36 11.53 40.86
N SER A 188 -4.49 11.90 39.56
CA SER A 188 -4.90 10.98 38.50
C SER A 188 -3.84 10.88 37.42
N TRP A 189 -3.57 9.68 36.93
CA TRP A 189 -2.58 9.42 35.87
C TRP A 189 -3.07 8.42 34.86
N LYS A 190 -2.50 8.45 33.67
CA LYS A 190 -2.73 7.43 32.64
C LYS A 190 -1.70 6.32 32.78
N LYS A 191 -2.13 5.12 33.16
CA LYS A 191 -1.29 3.93 33.30
C LYS A 191 -1.01 3.29 31.95
N GLU A 192 -2.03 3.15 31.16
CA GLU A 192 -1.99 2.65 29.79
C GLU A 192 -2.80 3.57 28.88
N ARG A 193 -2.78 3.28 27.58
CA ARG A 193 -3.46 4.13 26.59
C ARG A 193 -4.93 4.40 26.92
N CYS A 194 -5.59 3.42 27.55
CA CYS A 194 -7.04 3.48 27.86
C CYS A 194 -7.35 3.37 29.35
N THR A 195 -6.36 3.32 30.22
CA THR A 195 -6.54 3.14 31.66
C THR A 195 -6.10 4.40 32.37
N THR A 196 -7.03 5.03 33.04
CA THR A 196 -6.77 6.15 33.94
C THR A 196 -6.84 5.65 35.38
N CYS A 197 -5.80 5.90 36.13
CA CYS A 197 -5.74 5.56 37.56
C CYS A 197 -5.78 6.84 38.39
N SER A 198 -6.28 6.74 39.58
CA SER A 198 -6.26 7.79 40.61
C SER A 198 -5.82 7.21 41.95
N CYS A 199 -5.09 8.00 42.70
CA CYS A 199 -4.75 7.70 44.07
C CYS A 199 -5.88 8.16 44.98
N LYS A 200 -6.44 7.26 45.76
CA LYS A 200 -7.47 7.59 46.74
C LYS A 200 -7.20 6.83 48.03
N ASP A 201 -7.01 7.58 49.12
CA ASP A 201 -6.71 7.02 50.45
C ASP A 201 -5.52 6.01 50.43
N GLY A 202 -4.44 6.31 49.69
CA GLY A 202 -3.29 5.43 49.56
C GLY A 202 -3.52 4.20 48.69
N LYS A 203 -4.63 4.12 47.94
CA LYS A 203 -4.96 3.01 47.05
C LYS A 203 -5.09 3.47 45.62
N VAL A 204 -4.52 2.69 44.70
CA VAL A 204 -4.61 2.93 43.26
C VAL A 204 -5.95 2.39 42.76
N MET A 205 -6.80 3.28 42.31
CA MET A 205 -8.10 2.96 41.67
C MET A 205 -7.93 3.20 40.16
N CYS A 206 -8.04 2.16 39.35
CA CYS A 206 -7.93 2.27 37.90
C CYS A 206 -9.24 1.99 37.19
N ALA A 207 -9.61 2.86 36.27
CA ALA A 207 -10.74 2.69 35.38
C ALA A 207 -10.24 2.56 33.92
N ALA A 208 -10.57 1.46 33.28
CA ALA A 208 -10.30 1.25 31.86
C ALA A 208 -11.46 1.84 31.04
N LEU A 209 -11.12 2.69 30.07
CA LEU A 209 -12.11 3.20 29.13
C LEU A 209 -12.35 2.13 28.06
N GLU A 210 -13.57 1.59 28.04
CA GLU A 210 -13.99 0.69 26.98
C GLU A 210 -14.35 1.47 25.72
N CYS A 211 -13.69 1.14 24.61
CA CYS A 211 -13.99 1.77 23.35
C CYS A 211 -15.22 1.13 22.71
N PHE A 212 -16.26 1.91 22.51
CA PHE A 212 -17.41 1.46 21.73
C PHE A 212 -17.00 1.12 20.30
N ARG A 213 -17.56 0.03 19.76
CA ARG A 213 -17.40 -0.31 18.34
C ARG A 213 -18.11 0.75 17.50
N GLN A 214 -17.34 1.69 16.98
CA GLN A 214 -17.86 2.76 16.15
C GLN A 214 -17.75 2.35 14.67
N SER A 215 -18.84 2.46 13.92
CA SER A 215 -18.81 2.40 12.47
C SER A 215 -18.47 3.79 11.93
N CYS A 216 -17.50 3.87 11.03
CA CYS A 216 -17.15 5.14 10.44
C CYS A 216 -18.12 5.54 9.32
N PRO A 217 -18.37 6.86 9.13
CA PRO A 217 -19.06 7.36 7.96
C PRO A 217 -18.36 6.96 6.68
N LYS A 218 -19.06 7.08 5.55
CA LYS A 218 -18.42 6.89 4.22
C LYS A 218 -17.17 7.75 4.11
N ARG A 219 -16.11 7.22 3.50
CA ARG A 219 -14.78 7.86 3.33
C ARG A 219 -14.02 8.13 4.63
N HIS A 220 -14.39 7.48 5.71
CA HIS A 220 -13.61 7.49 6.96
C HIS A 220 -13.25 6.08 7.34
N LYS A 221 -12.09 5.92 7.95
CA LYS A 221 -11.63 4.65 8.49
C LYS A 221 -11.24 4.79 9.95
N LEU A 222 -11.47 3.72 10.70
CA LEU A 222 -11.04 3.65 12.08
C LEU A 222 -9.52 3.62 12.15
N LYS A 223 -8.95 4.58 12.87
CA LYS A 223 -7.52 4.66 13.11
C LYS A 223 -7.26 5.08 14.55
N THR A 224 -6.34 4.37 15.17
CA THR A 224 -5.87 4.77 16.50
C THR A 224 -4.76 5.80 16.33
N LEU A 225 -5.03 7.03 16.73
CA LEU A 225 -4.07 8.13 16.69
C LEU A 225 -3.08 8.01 17.87
N PRO A 226 -1.84 8.49 17.71
CA PRO A 226 -0.89 8.55 18.82
C PRO A 226 -1.48 9.35 19.99
N GLY A 227 -1.40 8.80 21.21
CA GLY A 227 -1.92 9.45 22.41
C GLY A 227 -3.42 9.37 22.64
N VAL A 228 -4.21 8.88 21.68
CA VAL A 228 -5.67 8.71 21.82
C VAL A 228 -5.99 7.27 22.20
N CYS A 229 -6.85 7.09 23.21
CA CYS A 229 -7.24 5.78 23.70
C CYS A 229 -8.02 4.99 22.64
N CYS A 230 -9.15 5.55 22.22
CA CYS A 230 -10.06 4.86 21.33
C CYS A 230 -9.76 5.16 19.86
N PRO A 231 -9.95 4.17 18.97
CA PRO A 231 -9.90 4.43 17.54
C PRO A 231 -10.90 5.51 17.15
N THR A 232 -10.47 6.47 16.37
CA THR A 232 -11.30 7.54 15.83
C THR A 232 -11.47 7.38 14.34
N CYS A 233 -12.61 7.82 13.82
CA CYS A 233 -12.82 7.87 12.39
C CYS A 233 -12.00 9.02 11.80
N VAL A 234 -11.01 8.70 11.01
CA VAL A 234 -10.23 9.69 10.24
C VAL A 234 -10.67 9.67 8.79
N GLU A 235 -10.76 10.83 8.18
CA GLU A 235 -11.08 10.94 6.77
C GLU A 235 -9.98 10.28 5.93
N GLU A 236 -10.39 9.55 4.90
CA GLU A 236 -9.44 8.92 3.97
C GLU A 236 -8.94 9.93 2.96
N ASP A 237 -7.74 9.68 2.43
CA ASP A 237 -7.20 10.45 1.32
C ASP A 237 -8.16 10.46 0.14
N GLY A 238 -8.30 11.61 -0.52
CA GLY A 238 -8.96 11.69 -1.81
C GLY A 238 -8.14 10.98 -2.87
N VAL A 239 -8.76 10.10 -3.63
CA VAL A 239 -8.06 9.33 -4.66
C VAL A 239 -8.66 9.61 -6.03
N CYS A 240 -7.82 10.10 -6.92
CA CYS A 240 -8.12 10.25 -8.34
C CYS A 240 -7.33 9.22 -9.14
N SER A 241 -7.96 8.59 -10.13
CA SER A 241 -7.28 7.63 -11.00
C SER A 241 -7.55 7.89 -12.49
N VAL A 242 -6.57 7.50 -13.30
CA VAL A 242 -6.63 7.49 -14.77
C VAL A 242 -6.28 6.09 -15.23
N PHE A 243 -7.09 5.51 -16.09
CA PHE A 243 -6.88 4.15 -16.60
C PHE A 243 -7.45 4.00 -18.01
N GLY A 244 -6.99 2.98 -18.71
CA GLY A 244 -7.49 2.66 -20.05
C GLY A 244 -7.29 3.77 -21.08
N ASP A 245 -8.28 3.97 -21.93
CA ASP A 245 -8.29 4.87 -23.10
C ASP A 245 -9.02 6.22 -22.86
N PRO A 246 -8.49 7.23 -22.20
CA PRO A 246 -8.34 7.20 -20.76
C PRO A 246 -9.67 7.50 -20.06
N HIS A 247 -9.97 6.70 -19.09
CA HIS A 247 -11.04 6.92 -18.13
C HIS A 247 -10.48 7.62 -16.91
N TYR A 248 -11.25 8.52 -16.35
CA TYR A 248 -10.89 9.29 -15.17
C TYR A 248 -11.88 9.01 -14.05
N ARG A 249 -11.37 8.81 -12.85
CA ARG A 249 -12.18 8.82 -11.64
C ARG A 249 -11.73 9.99 -10.79
N THR A 250 -12.62 10.91 -10.52
CA THR A 250 -12.36 12.10 -9.70
C THR A 250 -12.13 11.75 -8.23
N PHE A 251 -11.67 12.69 -7.44
CA PHE A 251 -11.55 12.54 -5.98
C PHE A 251 -12.89 12.22 -5.32
N ASP A 252 -13.98 12.77 -5.86
CA ASP A 252 -15.33 12.60 -5.33
C ASP A 252 -16.06 11.38 -5.90
N GLY A 253 -15.38 10.65 -6.79
CA GLY A 253 -15.80 9.33 -7.26
C GLY A 253 -16.54 9.32 -8.58
N ARG A 254 -16.68 10.45 -9.29
CA ARG A 254 -17.27 10.50 -10.62
C ARG A 254 -16.34 9.83 -11.64
N ILE A 255 -16.88 8.88 -12.39
CA ILE A 255 -16.15 8.22 -13.49
C ILE A 255 -16.62 8.81 -14.82
N PHE A 256 -15.67 9.16 -15.68
CA PHE A 256 -15.95 9.69 -17.01
C PHE A 256 -14.84 9.33 -18.00
N THR A 257 -15.18 9.33 -19.27
CA THR A 257 -14.24 9.06 -20.36
C THR A 257 -13.97 10.34 -21.13
N PHE A 258 -12.71 10.73 -21.22
CA PHE A 258 -12.30 11.89 -21.99
C PHE A 258 -11.09 11.57 -22.85
N GLN A 259 -11.28 11.54 -24.15
CA GLN A 259 -10.32 11.04 -25.14
C GLN A 259 -9.34 12.12 -25.64
N GLY A 260 -9.09 13.15 -24.88
CA GLY A 260 -8.18 14.22 -25.28
C GLY A 260 -6.75 13.75 -25.55
N SER A 261 -6.16 14.10 -26.68
CA SER A 261 -4.82 13.70 -27.10
C SER A 261 -3.75 14.78 -26.89
N CYS A 262 -3.91 15.60 -25.87
CA CYS A 262 -3.06 16.74 -25.57
C CYS A 262 -2.41 16.62 -24.19
N LYS A 263 -1.91 17.74 -23.70
CA LYS A 263 -1.46 17.89 -22.32
C LYS A 263 -2.58 18.54 -21.49
N TYR A 264 -2.94 17.94 -20.39
CA TYR A 264 -4.01 18.37 -19.51
C TYR A 264 -3.53 18.54 -18.08
N LEU A 265 -4.17 19.46 -17.36
CA LEU A 265 -4.02 19.55 -15.91
C LEU A 265 -4.86 18.42 -15.29
N LEU A 266 -4.19 17.47 -14.66
CA LEU A 266 -4.87 16.40 -13.95
C LEU A 266 -5.40 16.91 -12.61
N THR A 267 -4.51 17.47 -11.80
CA THR A 267 -4.86 18.06 -10.53
C THR A 267 -3.81 19.07 -10.07
N ASN A 268 -4.25 20.06 -9.33
CA ASN A 268 -3.42 21.14 -8.80
C ASN A 268 -4.05 21.68 -7.52
N ASP A 269 -3.20 22.14 -6.61
CA ASP A 269 -3.61 22.99 -5.50
C ASP A 269 -3.94 24.38 -6.04
N CYS A 270 -5.21 24.68 -6.23
CA CYS A 270 -5.66 25.89 -6.95
C CYS A 270 -6.03 27.05 -6.03
N LYS A 271 -6.54 26.74 -4.84
CA LYS A 271 -6.95 27.74 -3.84
C LYS A 271 -5.93 27.92 -2.72
N GLY A 272 -4.98 26.98 -2.58
CA GLY A 272 -3.88 27.06 -1.62
C GLY A 272 -2.63 27.72 -2.20
N ASN A 273 -1.48 27.35 -1.67
CA ASN A 273 -0.17 27.94 -2.00
C ASN A 273 0.42 27.45 -3.34
N LYS A 274 -0.37 26.81 -4.19
CA LYS A 274 0.09 26.17 -5.44
C LYS A 274 1.29 25.24 -5.22
N SER A 275 1.25 24.50 -4.13
CA SER A 275 2.34 23.69 -3.60
C SER A 275 2.76 22.57 -4.55
N PHE A 276 1.83 22.06 -5.35
CA PHE A 276 2.10 21.05 -6.36
C PHE A 276 1.19 21.17 -7.58
N SER A 277 1.58 20.52 -8.67
CA SER A 277 0.76 20.41 -9.90
C SER A 277 1.08 19.11 -10.62
N ILE A 278 0.04 18.39 -11.02
CA ILE A 278 0.15 17.14 -11.79
C ILE A 278 -0.52 17.31 -13.13
N GLN A 279 0.20 17.00 -14.20
CA GLN A 279 -0.28 17.09 -15.57
C GLN A 279 -0.10 15.74 -16.26
N VAL A 280 -1.03 15.37 -17.10
CA VAL A 280 -0.94 14.20 -17.97
C VAL A 280 -0.75 14.63 -19.42
N ILE A 281 0.01 13.85 -20.18
CA ILE A 281 0.11 13.99 -21.63
C ILE A 281 -0.46 12.71 -22.22
N ASN A 282 -1.54 12.87 -22.93
CA ASN A 282 -2.17 11.80 -23.68
C ASN A 282 -1.68 11.81 -25.12
N ASP A 283 -1.64 10.65 -25.75
CA ASP A 283 -1.16 10.44 -27.11
C ASP A 283 -2.16 9.51 -27.83
N PRO A 284 -2.44 9.70 -29.11
CA PRO A 284 -3.26 8.74 -29.85
C PRO A 284 -2.73 7.31 -29.70
N ARG A 285 -3.64 6.35 -29.49
CA ARG A 285 -3.30 4.93 -29.44
C ARG A 285 -3.24 4.39 -30.88
N HIS A 286 -3.85 3.32 -31.20
CA HIS A 286 -3.77 2.69 -32.54
C HIS A 286 -4.50 3.49 -33.63
N THR A 287 -5.50 4.25 -33.26
CA THR A 287 -6.32 5.08 -34.13
C THR A 287 -6.27 6.55 -33.71
N LYS A 288 -6.84 7.44 -34.54
CA LYS A 288 -6.96 8.87 -34.19
C LYS A 288 -8.12 9.15 -33.22
N THR A 289 -8.94 8.16 -32.94
CA THR A 289 -10.15 8.26 -32.14
C THR A 289 -9.91 8.00 -30.66
N PHE A 290 -8.90 7.17 -30.32
CA PHE A 290 -8.56 6.80 -28.95
C PHE A 290 -7.20 7.33 -28.53
N SER A 291 -7.09 7.72 -27.30
CA SER A 291 -5.85 8.20 -26.69
C SER A 291 -5.54 7.42 -25.41
N TRP A 292 -4.38 7.58 -24.88
CA TRP A 292 -3.94 6.98 -23.63
C TRP A 292 -2.92 7.86 -22.94
N THR A 293 -2.82 7.74 -21.64
CA THR A 293 -1.84 8.50 -20.87
C THR A 293 -0.43 7.97 -21.14
N LYS A 294 0.44 8.80 -21.66
CA LYS A 294 1.82 8.46 -22.04
C LYS A 294 2.86 8.99 -21.05
N VAL A 295 2.59 10.14 -20.46
CA VAL A 295 3.54 10.85 -19.61
C VAL A 295 2.79 11.56 -18.48
N VAL A 296 3.33 11.40 -17.29
CA VAL A 296 2.91 12.17 -16.11
C VAL A 296 3.99 13.20 -15.80
N LYS A 297 3.60 14.46 -15.64
CA LYS A 297 4.47 15.55 -15.22
C LYS A 297 4.01 16.05 -13.86
N ILE A 298 4.93 16.14 -12.93
CA ILE A 298 4.67 16.56 -11.56
C ILE A 298 5.58 17.73 -11.26
N LYS A 299 5.02 18.79 -10.67
CA LYS A 299 5.76 19.90 -10.08
C LYS A 299 5.52 19.87 -8.59
N VAL A 300 6.58 19.82 -7.79
CA VAL A 300 6.56 19.92 -6.33
C VAL A 300 7.64 20.93 -5.96
N GLY A 301 7.24 22.07 -5.42
CA GLY A 301 8.12 23.21 -5.26
C GLY A 301 8.80 23.57 -6.60
N GLU A 302 10.12 23.65 -6.62
CA GLU A 302 10.90 23.92 -7.84
C GLU A 302 11.20 22.67 -8.67
N SER A 303 10.96 21.49 -8.13
CA SER A 303 11.30 20.23 -8.79
C SER A 303 10.26 19.86 -9.84
N LYS A 304 10.74 19.51 -11.03
CA LYS A 304 9.90 19.06 -12.15
C LYS A 304 10.22 17.59 -12.44
N ILE A 305 9.31 16.71 -12.06
CA ILE A 305 9.40 15.26 -12.27
C ILE A 305 8.64 14.91 -13.53
N ARG A 306 9.19 14.05 -14.36
CA ARG A 306 8.55 13.51 -15.55
C ARG A 306 8.66 11.99 -15.53
N MET A 307 7.54 11.32 -15.37
CA MET A 307 7.41 9.88 -15.51
C MET A 307 6.85 9.56 -16.88
N ALA A 308 7.42 8.59 -17.55
CA ALA A 308 7.02 8.18 -18.90
C ALA A 308 7.01 6.66 -18.98
N ARG A 309 6.49 6.14 -20.09
CA ARG A 309 6.44 4.69 -20.38
C ARG A 309 7.77 4.00 -20.10
N PHE A 310 7.68 2.71 -19.80
CA PHE A 310 8.84 1.86 -19.49
C PHE A 310 9.64 2.36 -18.29
N MET A 311 8.96 2.80 -17.24
CA MET A 311 9.56 3.23 -15.97
C MET A 311 10.65 4.31 -16.10
N LYS A 312 10.56 5.15 -17.14
CA LYS A 312 11.53 6.23 -17.36
C LYS A 312 11.19 7.43 -16.50
N VAL A 313 12.09 7.82 -15.60
CA VAL A 313 11.96 9.00 -14.76
C VAL A 313 13.02 10.04 -15.10
N LYS A 314 12.59 11.30 -15.18
CA LYS A 314 13.47 12.46 -15.30
C LYS A 314 13.10 13.49 -14.23
N ILE A 315 14.11 14.09 -13.61
CA ILE A 315 13.95 15.20 -12.65
C ILE A 315 14.74 16.38 -13.21
N ASN A 316 14.07 17.51 -13.33
CA ASN A 316 14.65 18.73 -13.93
C ASN A 316 15.35 18.44 -15.27
N LYS A 317 14.68 17.69 -16.15
CA LYS A 317 15.14 17.20 -17.46
C LYS A 317 16.26 16.15 -17.40
N LYS A 318 16.97 15.95 -16.29
CA LYS A 318 18.00 14.92 -16.12
C LYS A 318 17.35 13.55 -15.85
N LYS A 319 17.87 12.48 -16.47
CA LYS A 319 17.42 11.12 -16.21
C LYS A 319 17.98 10.66 -14.88
N VAL A 320 17.13 10.05 -14.05
CA VAL A 320 17.53 9.50 -12.77
C VAL A 320 17.33 8.00 -12.73
N GLN A 321 18.10 7.33 -11.89
CA GLN A 321 17.87 5.94 -11.51
C GLN A 321 16.96 5.89 -10.28
N LEU A 322 16.16 4.84 -10.19
CA LEU A 322 15.33 4.59 -9.05
C LEU A 322 16.01 3.55 -8.14
N PRO A 323 15.81 3.68 -6.85
CA PRO A 323 15.04 4.69 -6.15
C PRO A 323 15.79 6.03 -6.12
N TYR A 324 15.04 7.12 -6.02
CA TYR A 324 15.57 8.47 -5.93
C TYR A 324 14.89 9.21 -4.77
N VAL A 325 15.69 9.85 -3.93
CA VAL A 325 15.21 10.62 -2.80
C VAL A 325 15.77 12.04 -2.86
N LYS A 326 14.88 13.01 -2.74
CA LYS A 326 15.23 14.40 -2.45
C LYS A 326 14.78 14.70 -1.04
N LEU A 327 15.72 14.77 -0.11
CA LEU A 327 15.47 15.00 1.31
C LEU A 327 14.53 16.20 1.52
N GLY A 328 13.59 16.08 2.45
CA GLY A 328 12.63 17.12 2.77
C GLY A 328 11.61 17.46 1.67
N SER A 329 11.59 16.77 0.53
CA SER A 329 10.71 17.09 -0.58
C SER A 329 9.93 15.90 -1.12
N PHE A 330 10.59 14.91 -1.70
CA PHE A 330 9.92 13.73 -2.25
C PHE A 330 10.85 12.54 -2.41
N SER A 331 10.25 11.36 -2.47
CA SER A 331 10.91 10.10 -2.83
C SER A 331 10.20 9.45 -4.03
N ILE A 332 10.98 8.78 -4.88
CA ILE A 332 10.48 8.01 -6.02
C ILE A 332 11.09 6.63 -5.95
N VAL A 333 10.26 5.63 -5.78
CA VAL A 333 10.68 4.22 -5.69
C VAL A 333 9.95 3.39 -6.72
N GLN A 334 10.53 2.27 -7.09
CA GLN A 334 9.83 1.26 -7.88
C GLN A 334 9.33 0.17 -6.94
N GLU A 335 8.02 0.05 -6.83
CA GLU A 335 7.35 -1.00 -6.06
C GLU A 335 6.70 -1.97 -7.05
N GLY A 336 7.28 -3.15 -7.21
CA GLY A 336 6.83 -4.11 -8.21
C GLY A 336 6.83 -3.53 -9.63
N TYR A 337 5.66 -3.45 -10.24
CA TYR A 337 5.46 -2.88 -11.58
C TYR A 337 5.15 -1.38 -11.58
N ASN A 338 5.08 -0.76 -10.42
CA ASN A 338 4.67 0.63 -10.27
C ASN A 338 5.84 1.52 -9.88
N ILE A 339 5.84 2.75 -10.38
CA ILE A 339 6.62 3.84 -9.83
C ILE A 339 5.75 4.53 -8.79
N VAL A 340 6.21 4.54 -7.56
CA VAL A 340 5.52 5.23 -6.46
C VAL A 340 6.31 6.47 -6.09
N THR A 341 5.65 7.62 -6.18
CA THR A 341 6.21 8.90 -5.74
C THR A 341 5.47 9.32 -4.47
N ARG A 342 6.21 9.64 -3.41
CA ARG A 342 5.70 10.19 -2.16
C ARG A 342 6.32 11.55 -1.93
N THR A 343 5.53 12.52 -1.51
CA THR A 343 5.98 13.88 -1.22
C THR A 343 5.86 14.18 0.27
N ASN A 344 6.60 15.19 0.74
CA ASN A 344 6.46 15.71 2.10
C ASN A 344 5.09 16.38 2.37
N LEU A 345 4.31 16.65 1.33
CA LEU A 345 2.92 17.13 1.42
C LEU A 345 1.91 15.98 1.65
N GLY A 346 2.37 14.76 1.88
CA GLY A 346 1.51 13.58 2.03
C GLY A 346 0.95 13.03 0.71
N ILE A 347 1.22 13.67 -0.42
CA ILE A 347 0.70 13.23 -1.72
C ILE A 347 1.44 11.98 -2.19
N LYS A 348 0.68 10.97 -2.57
CA LYS A 348 1.19 9.72 -3.13
C LYS A 348 0.71 9.56 -4.56
N MET A 349 1.60 9.18 -5.44
CA MET A 349 1.28 8.87 -6.83
C MET A 349 1.82 7.50 -7.18
N MET A 350 1.02 6.74 -7.90
CA MET A 350 1.38 5.41 -8.40
C MET A 350 1.18 5.38 -9.91
N TRP A 351 2.23 5.07 -10.66
CA TRP A 351 2.23 4.98 -12.11
C TRP A 351 2.76 3.62 -12.57
N ASP A 352 1.98 2.87 -13.34
CA ASP A 352 2.36 1.54 -13.83
C ASP A 352 3.32 1.57 -15.04
N GLY A 353 3.61 2.75 -15.57
CA GLY A 353 4.43 2.91 -16.77
C GLY A 353 3.69 2.62 -18.08
N GLY A 354 2.42 2.33 -18.03
CA GLY A 354 1.52 2.05 -19.14
C GLY A 354 0.40 3.06 -19.26
N SER A 355 -0.74 2.78 -18.66
CA SER A 355 -1.96 3.57 -18.72
C SER A 355 -2.57 3.90 -17.36
N PHE A 356 -2.19 3.21 -16.29
CA PHE A 356 -2.76 3.39 -14.97
C PHE A 356 -1.97 4.39 -14.12
N LEU A 357 -2.66 5.45 -13.70
CA LEU A 357 -2.15 6.45 -12.77
C LEU A 357 -3.14 6.61 -11.61
N GLU A 358 -2.65 6.55 -10.40
CA GLU A 358 -3.41 6.84 -9.17
C GLU A 358 -2.73 7.99 -8.43
N VAL A 359 -3.51 8.96 -7.98
CA VAL A 359 -3.07 10.11 -7.19
C VAL A 359 -3.89 10.14 -5.91
N SER A 360 -3.21 10.02 -4.78
CA SER A 360 -3.79 10.12 -3.45
C SER A 360 -3.37 11.44 -2.81
N VAL A 361 -4.34 12.18 -2.31
CA VAL A 361 -4.17 13.52 -1.74
C VAL A 361 -4.79 13.54 -0.36
N PRO A 362 -4.06 14.00 0.69
CA PRO A 362 -4.57 14.08 2.05
C PRO A 362 -5.82 14.98 2.18
N PRO A 363 -6.65 14.75 3.22
CA PRO A 363 -7.88 15.53 3.45
C PRO A 363 -7.66 17.04 3.63
N GLU A 364 -6.47 17.45 4.04
CA GLU A 364 -6.10 18.88 4.20
C GLU A 364 -6.22 19.68 2.90
N PHE A 365 -6.19 18.99 1.75
CA PHE A 365 -6.39 19.61 0.43
C PHE A 365 -7.85 19.65 -0.04
N LYS A 366 -8.79 19.22 0.79
CA LYS A 366 -10.21 19.26 0.46
C LYS A 366 -10.66 20.68 0.14
N ASN A 367 -11.52 20.83 -0.87
CA ASN A 367 -11.99 22.12 -1.42
C ASN A 367 -10.91 23.03 -2.05
N GLN A 368 -9.65 22.57 -2.13
CA GLN A 368 -8.54 23.34 -2.69
C GLN A 368 -8.13 22.89 -4.09
N MET A 369 -8.64 21.75 -4.51
CA MET A 369 -8.21 21.09 -5.73
C MET A 369 -8.94 21.59 -6.97
N CYS A 370 -8.32 21.42 -8.14
CA CYS A 370 -8.92 21.64 -9.44
C CYS A 370 -8.25 20.80 -10.53
N GLY A 371 -8.86 20.66 -11.68
CA GLY A 371 -8.36 19.89 -12.81
C GLY A 371 -9.30 18.75 -13.19
N LEU A 372 -8.83 17.81 -14.01
CA LEU A 372 -9.60 16.65 -14.42
C LEU A 372 -10.01 15.72 -13.27
N CYS A 373 -9.33 15.80 -12.14
CA CYS A 373 -9.68 15.07 -10.91
C CYS A 373 -10.84 15.69 -10.11
N GLY A 374 -11.43 16.80 -10.56
CA GLY A 374 -12.48 17.50 -9.83
C GLY A 374 -11.93 18.41 -8.72
N ASN A 375 -12.82 18.84 -7.83
CA ASN A 375 -12.57 19.87 -6.83
C ASN A 375 -12.31 19.32 -5.41
N TYR A 376 -12.53 18.01 -5.20
CA TYR A 376 -12.34 17.32 -3.90
C TYR A 376 -13.16 17.98 -2.78
N ASN A 377 -14.46 18.20 -3.01
CA ASN A 377 -15.36 18.79 -2.02
C ASN A 377 -16.31 17.77 -1.37
N GLY A 378 -16.36 16.53 -1.88
CA GLY A 378 -17.24 15.46 -1.43
C GLY A 378 -18.50 15.30 -2.27
N ASP A 379 -18.77 16.20 -3.22
CA ASP A 379 -19.90 16.12 -4.17
C ASP A 379 -19.42 15.84 -5.59
N SER A 380 -19.70 14.64 -6.07
CA SER A 380 -19.33 14.24 -7.43
C SER A 380 -20.15 14.92 -8.55
N LYS A 381 -21.26 15.59 -8.21
CA LYS A 381 -22.15 16.20 -9.19
C LYS A 381 -21.54 17.46 -9.81
N ASP A 382 -20.75 18.20 -9.03
CA ASP A 382 -20.12 19.45 -9.45
C ASP A 382 -18.66 19.31 -9.88
N ASP A 383 -18.14 18.08 -9.98
CA ASP A 383 -16.74 17.82 -10.37
C ASP A 383 -16.35 18.38 -11.74
N PHE A 384 -17.34 18.64 -12.62
CA PHE A 384 -17.07 19.20 -13.95
C PHE A 384 -17.02 20.72 -13.93
N ILE A 385 -16.21 21.28 -13.03
CA ILE A 385 -15.96 22.71 -12.93
C ILE A 385 -14.87 23.13 -13.92
N THR A 386 -15.17 24.12 -14.76
CA THR A 386 -14.22 24.78 -15.65
C THR A 386 -13.30 25.73 -14.87
N ARG A 387 -12.26 26.24 -15.52
CA ARG A 387 -11.34 27.23 -14.90
C ARG A 387 -12.04 28.53 -14.48
N ASN A 388 -13.15 28.84 -15.13
CA ASN A 388 -13.94 30.04 -14.83
C ASN A 388 -14.96 29.80 -13.71
N GLY A 389 -14.97 28.60 -13.11
CA GLY A 389 -15.87 28.27 -12.00
C GLY A 389 -17.24 27.77 -12.43
N ASN A 390 -17.52 27.64 -13.73
CA ASN A 390 -18.80 27.16 -14.25
C ASN A 390 -18.86 25.63 -14.22
N VAL A 391 -19.94 25.06 -13.70
CA VAL A 391 -20.23 23.63 -13.78
C VAL A 391 -20.84 23.34 -15.16
N VAL A 392 -20.28 22.38 -15.87
CA VAL A 392 -20.73 21.93 -17.17
C VAL A 392 -21.16 20.47 -17.14
N SER A 393 -22.06 20.06 -18.03
CA SER A 393 -22.46 18.66 -18.14
C SER A 393 -21.68 17.90 -19.21
N ASP A 394 -21.15 18.61 -20.20
CA ASP A 394 -20.42 18.03 -21.32
C ASP A 394 -18.97 17.77 -20.96
N VAL A 395 -18.55 16.49 -21.10
CA VAL A 395 -17.20 16.01 -20.78
C VAL A 395 -16.14 16.61 -21.68
N ASP A 396 -16.46 16.84 -22.95
CA ASP A 396 -15.51 17.37 -23.93
C ASP A 396 -15.25 18.86 -23.65
N ILE A 397 -16.27 19.62 -23.27
CA ILE A 397 -16.14 21.02 -22.82
C ILE A 397 -15.26 21.06 -21.56
N PHE A 398 -15.60 20.24 -20.54
CA PHE A 398 -14.84 20.14 -19.30
C PHE A 398 -13.38 19.78 -19.55
N GLY A 399 -13.13 18.67 -20.24
CA GLY A 399 -11.78 18.16 -20.48
C GLY A 399 -10.91 19.13 -21.29
N ASN A 400 -11.48 19.74 -22.34
CA ASN A 400 -10.76 20.70 -23.16
C ASN A 400 -10.45 22.01 -22.44
N ASP A 401 -11.28 22.44 -21.49
CA ASP A 401 -10.97 23.60 -20.66
C ASP A 401 -9.69 23.40 -19.84
N TRP A 402 -9.43 22.20 -19.35
CA TRP A 402 -8.21 21.90 -18.59
C TRP A 402 -6.96 21.63 -19.43
N LYS A 403 -7.03 21.84 -20.74
CA LYS A 403 -5.88 21.75 -21.65
C LYS A 403 -4.78 22.73 -21.26
N ARG A 404 -3.51 22.32 -21.36
CA ARG A 404 -2.33 23.11 -21.02
C ARG A 404 -1.35 23.24 -22.18
N GLY A 405 -0.98 24.48 -22.48
CA GLY A 405 0.02 24.84 -23.51
C GLY A 405 -0.52 24.84 -24.94
N ARG A 406 0.21 25.53 -25.81
CA ARG A 406 -0.02 25.58 -27.27
C ARG A 406 0.85 24.48 -27.93
N GLU A 407 0.42 23.24 -27.90
CA GLU A 407 1.12 22.20 -28.68
C GLU A 407 0.54 22.17 -30.10
N ARG A 408 1.33 22.53 -31.10
CA ARG A 408 0.98 22.48 -32.54
C ARG A 408 0.53 21.10 -33.02
N ARG A 409 0.87 20.03 -32.27
CA ARG A 409 0.54 18.63 -32.56
C ARG A 409 -0.75 18.14 -31.90
N CYS A 410 -1.38 18.98 -31.13
CA CYS A 410 -2.61 18.66 -30.41
C CYS A 410 -3.80 18.80 -31.35
N LYS A 411 -4.19 17.72 -31.98
CA LYS A 411 -5.36 17.70 -32.88
C LYS A 411 -6.65 17.66 -32.06
N PRO A 412 -7.67 18.41 -32.43
CA PRO A 412 -9.00 18.23 -31.85
C PRO A 412 -9.49 16.82 -32.17
N LEU A 413 -10.08 16.19 -31.17
CA LEU A 413 -10.65 14.86 -31.31
C LEU A 413 -12.05 14.96 -31.92
N VAL A 414 -12.46 13.90 -32.58
CA VAL A 414 -13.84 13.68 -33.00
C VAL A 414 -14.70 13.60 -31.74
N SER A 415 -15.84 14.29 -31.74
CA SER A 415 -16.81 14.35 -30.64
C SER A 415 -17.17 12.94 -30.10
N THR A 416 -17.42 12.82 -28.79
CA THR A 416 -17.89 11.57 -28.15
C THR A 416 -19.13 10.99 -28.84
N LYS A 417 -20.03 11.83 -29.30
CA LYS A 417 -21.24 11.41 -30.06
C LYS A 417 -20.92 10.67 -31.36
N ALA A 418 -19.85 11.04 -32.06
CA ALA A 418 -19.43 10.36 -33.28
C ALA A 418 -18.70 9.02 -33.00
N ARG A 419 -18.23 8.80 -31.77
CA ARG A 419 -17.54 7.57 -31.34
C ARG A 419 -18.49 6.45 -30.96
N ASP A 420 -19.61 6.77 -30.33
CA ASP A 420 -20.64 5.78 -30.02
C ASP A 420 -21.16 5.11 -31.28
N SER A 421 -21.18 5.86 -32.39
CA SER A 421 -21.53 5.31 -33.69
C SER A 421 -20.45 4.40 -34.30
N SER A 422 -19.16 4.73 -34.11
CA SER A 422 -18.06 3.91 -34.67
C SER A 422 -17.92 2.54 -34.01
N CYS A 423 -18.14 2.47 -32.69
CA CYS A 423 -18.17 1.21 -31.97
C CYS A 423 -19.39 0.33 -32.30
N GLY A 424 -20.51 0.98 -32.70
CA GLY A 424 -21.72 0.30 -33.10
C GLY A 424 -21.59 -0.49 -34.43
N HIS A 425 -20.64 -0.14 -35.28
CA HIS A 425 -20.46 -0.80 -36.59
C HIS A 425 -19.57 -2.06 -36.54
N ASN A 426 -18.74 -2.26 -35.47
CA ASN A 426 -17.91 -3.44 -35.32
C ASN A 426 -18.55 -4.42 -34.31
N TRP A 427 -19.49 -5.23 -34.79
CA TRP A 427 -20.24 -6.16 -33.98
C TRP A 427 -19.34 -7.23 -33.32
N GLU A 428 -18.26 -7.67 -33.99
CA GLU A 428 -17.32 -8.65 -33.44
C GLU A 428 -16.58 -8.10 -32.23
N SER A 429 -16.05 -6.88 -32.32
CA SER A 429 -15.42 -6.22 -31.19
C SER A 429 -16.40 -5.98 -30.04
N ARG A 430 -17.66 -5.71 -30.35
CA ARG A 430 -18.70 -5.52 -29.35
C ARG A 430 -19.04 -6.83 -28.62
N ILE A 431 -19.21 -7.94 -29.33
CA ILE A 431 -19.45 -9.25 -28.71
C ILE A 431 -18.26 -9.67 -27.86
N ARG A 432 -17.05 -9.56 -28.43
CA ARG A 432 -15.83 -9.83 -27.69
C ARG A 432 -15.74 -8.97 -26.43
N GLY A 433 -16.03 -7.68 -26.54
CA GLY A 433 -16.05 -6.76 -25.41
C GLY A 433 -17.03 -7.20 -24.33
N ILE A 434 -18.25 -7.58 -24.71
CA ILE A 434 -19.26 -8.06 -23.77
C ILE A 434 -18.75 -9.34 -23.06
N GLN A 435 -18.21 -10.30 -23.80
CA GLN A 435 -17.70 -11.55 -23.24
C GLN A 435 -16.53 -11.31 -22.26
N GLU A 436 -15.52 -10.57 -22.67
CA GLU A 436 -14.32 -10.33 -21.89
C GLU A 436 -14.57 -9.41 -20.68
N CYS A 437 -15.38 -8.35 -20.84
CA CYS A 437 -15.71 -7.43 -19.77
C CYS A 437 -16.71 -8.00 -18.76
N ASN A 438 -17.50 -9.01 -19.14
CA ASN A 438 -18.49 -9.63 -18.25
C ASN A 438 -17.85 -10.27 -17.00
N VAL A 439 -16.56 -10.53 -17.04
CA VAL A 439 -15.74 -10.95 -15.89
C VAL A 439 -15.92 -10.00 -14.70
N LEU A 440 -16.11 -8.69 -14.94
CA LEU A 440 -16.35 -7.70 -13.88
C LEU A 440 -17.67 -7.93 -13.13
N LYS A 441 -18.69 -8.49 -13.79
CA LYS A 441 -20.03 -8.68 -13.22
C LYS A 441 -20.27 -10.08 -12.67
N VAL A 442 -19.76 -11.08 -13.34
CA VAL A 442 -20.17 -12.49 -13.13
C VAL A 442 -19.07 -13.33 -12.48
N ALA A 443 -17.79 -12.93 -12.61
CA ALA A 443 -16.71 -13.75 -12.08
C ALA A 443 -16.74 -13.85 -10.55
N SER A 444 -16.65 -15.07 -10.04
CA SER A 444 -16.54 -15.35 -8.61
C SER A 444 -15.40 -14.58 -7.92
N VAL A 445 -14.35 -14.24 -8.68
CA VAL A 445 -13.19 -13.49 -8.20
C VAL A 445 -13.56 -12.11 -7.67
N PHE A 446 -14.51 -11.41 -8.33
CA PHE A 446 -14.92 -10.07 -7.95
C PHE A 446 -16.17 -10.03 -7.06
N HIS A 447 -16.85 -11.13 -6.88
CA HIS A 447 -18.13 -11.20 -6.15
C HIS A 447 -18.05 -10.58 -4.75
N ARG A 448 -16.96 -10.85 -4.01
CA ARG A 448 -16.75 -10.27 -2.67
C ARG A 448 -16.69 -8.74 -2.65
N CYS A 449 -16.36 -8.14 -3.77
CA CYS A 449 -16.22 -6.69 -3.89
C CYS A 449 -17.52 -5.99 -4.31
N HIS A 450 -18.43 -6.70 -4.98
CA HIS A 450 -19.65 -6.10 -5.53
C HIS A 450 -20.55 -5.44 -4.49
N SER A 451 -20.52 -5.92 -3.24
CA SER A 451 -21.28 -5.32 -2.14
C SER A 451 -20.71 -3.98 -1.65
N GLN A 452 -19.45 -3.68 -1.97
CA GLN A 452 -18.75 -2.49 -1.51
C GLN A 452 -18.48 -1.49 -2.65
N VAL A 453 -18.24 -2.00 -3.85
CA VAL A 453 -17.89 -1.20 -5.03
C VAL A 453 -18.73 -1.63 -6.22
N ASP A 454 -19.46 -0.70 -6.82
CA ASP A 454 -20.25 -0.94 -8.03
C ASP A 454 -19.32 -1.26 -9.21
N PRO A 455 -19.45 -2.43 -9.86
CA PRO A 455 -18.65 -2.77 -11.03
C PRO A 455 -19.11 -2.08 -12.32
N MET A 456 -20.33 -1.53 -12.36
CA MET A 456 -20.95 -1.04 -13.61
C MET A 456 -20.16 0.07 -14.30
N PRO A 457 -19.63 1.09 -13.63
CA PRO A 457 -18.82 2.13 -14.30
C PRO A 457 -17.55 1.56 -14.94
N TYR A 458 -16.93 0.57 -14.31
CA TYR A 458 -15.73 -0.10 -14.82
C TYR A 458 -16.07 -1.05 -15.98
N TYR A 459 -17.23 -1.70 -15.93
CA TYR A 459 -17.73 -2.50 -17.03
C TYR A 459 -18.00 -1.65 -18.27
N GLN A 460 -18.63 -0.50 -18.12
CA GLN A 460 -18.85 0.46 -19.21
C GLN A 460 -17.52 0.96 -19.79
N SER A 461 -16.57 1.33 -18.94
CA SER A 461 -15.22 1.72 -19.37
C SER A 461 -14.52 0.60 -20.15
N CYS A 462 -14.64 -0.64 -19.68
CA CYS A 462 -14.11 -1.81 -20.33
C CYS A 462 -14.69 -2.01 -21.75
N LEU A 463 -16.00 -1.86 -21.91
CA LEU A 463 -16.65 -1.95 -23.24
C LEU A 463 -16.10 -0.91 -24.21
N ILE A 464 -15.84 0.30 -23.74
CA ILE A 464 -15.25 1.38 -24.54
C ILE A 464 -13.83 0.99 -24.96
N ASP A 465 -13.00 0.53 -24.02
CA ASP A 465 -11.62 0.10 -24.31
C ASP A 465 -11.56 -1.06 -25.32
N MET A 466 -12.57 -1.93 -25.30
CA MET A 466 -12.62 -3.11 -26.17
C MET A 466 -13.07 -2.77 -27.60
N CYS A 467 -13.65 -1.61 -27.84
CA CYS A 467 -14.16 -1.22 -29.17
C CYS A 467 -13.11 -1.27 -30.27
N GLU A 468 -11.93 -0.73 -30.01
CA GLU A 468 -10.81 -0.69 -30.96
C GLU A 468 -9.59 -1.50 -30.46
N CYS A 469 -9.85 -2.42 -29.52
CA CYS A 469 -8.79 -3.26 -28.99
C CYS A 469 -8.32 -4.27 -30.02
N PRO A 470 -7.03 -4.27 -30.39
CA PRO A 470 -6.48 -5.28 -31.30
C PRO A 470 -6.74 -6.70 -30.77
N LEU A 471 -6.96 -7.65 -31.69
CA LEU A 471 -7.20 -9.07 -31.33
C LEU A 471 -6.06 -9.70 -30.52
N THR A 472 -4.87 -9.14 -30.63
CA THR A 472 -3.67 -9.60 -29.91
C THR A 472 -3.47 -8.97 -28.54
N GLU A 473 -4.29 -7.97 -28.18
CA GLU A 473 -4.20 -7.24 -26.92
C GLU A 473 -5.41 -7.56 -26.02
N ARG A 474 -5.22 -7.38 -24.72
CA ARG A 474 -6.22 -7.63 -23.67
C ARG A 474 -6.57 -6.32 -22.99
N CYS A 475 -7.20 -5.41 -23.72
CA CYS A 475 -7.52 -4.07 -23.21
C CYS A 475 -8.46 -4.11 -22.00
N TYR A 476 -9.31 -5.14 -21.89
CA TYR A 476 -10.18 -5.33 -20.73
C TYR A 476 -9.42 -5.40 -19.40
N CYS A 477 -8.15 -5.84 -19.42
CA CYS A 477 -7.34 -5.95 -18.20
C CYS A 477 -7.07 -4.60 -17.52
N GLU A 478 -7.14 -3.49 -18.25
CA GLU A 478 -6.94 -2.14 -17.70
C GLU A 478 -8.10 -1.76 -16.79
N ALA A 479 -9.33 -1.99 -17.22
CA ALA A 479 -10.53 -1.76 -16.41
C ALA A 479 -10.62 -2.73 -15.22
N LEU A 480 -10.28 -4.01 -15.40
CA LEU A 480 -10.20 -4.97 -14.31
C LEU A 480 -9.19 -4.54 -13.25
N HIS A 481 -8.04 -4.01 -13.67
CA HIS A 481 -7.03 -3.49 -12.76
C HIS A 481 -7.57 -2.30 -11.95
N ALA A 482 -8.22 -1.36 -12.62
CA ALA A 482 -8.81 -0.21 -11.95
C ALA A 482 -9.87 -0.62 -10.92
N TYR A 483 -10.74 -1.58 -11.27
CA TYR A 483 -11.75 -2.12 -10.35
C TYR A 483 -11.12 -2.84 -9.16
N ALA A 484 -10.14 -3.71 -9.41
CA ALA A 484 -9.43 -4.42 -8.33
C ALA A 484 -8.74 -3.45 -7.35
N ARG A 485 -8.24 -2.32 -7.84
CA ARG A 485 -7.66 -1.27 -6.99
C ARG A 485 -8.72 -0.58 -6.11
N GLU A 486 -9.94 -0.38 -6.63
CA GLU A 486 -11.05 0.12 -5.80
C GLU A 486 -11.43 -0.90 -4.71
N CYS A 487 -11.52 -2.18 -5.07
CA CYS A 487 -11.77 -3.24 -4.10
C CYS A 487 -10.70 -3.26 -2.99
N GLU A 488 -9.43 -3.11 -3.36
CA GLU A 488 -8.32 -3.04 -2.40
C GLU A 488 -8.46 -1.85 -1.45
N ARG A 489 -8.90 -0.67 -1.94
CA ARG A 489 -9.21 0.49 -1.10
C ARG A 489 -10.38 0.24 -0.15
N ALA A 490 -11.36 -0.52 -0.61
CA ALA A 490 -12.47 -0.98 0.25
C ALA A 490 -12.06 -2.11 1.21
N GLY A 491 -10.75 -2.44 1.30
CA GLY A 491 -10.23 -3.48 2.19
C GLY A 491 -10.34 -4.90 1.65
N ILE A 492 -10.71 -5.08 0.37
CA ILE A 492 -10.91 -6.39 -0.25
C ILE A 492 -9.76 -6.66 -1.23
N VAL A 493 -8.78 -7.41 -0.78
CA VAL A 493 -7.68 -7.87 -1.63
C VAL A 493 -8.11 -9.08 -2.43
N LEU A 494 -7.94 -9.03 -3.75
CA LEU A 494 -8.39 -10.04 -4.70
C LEU A 494 -7.21 -10.59 -5.52
N ASN A 495 -7.13 -11.92 -5.62
CA ASN A 495 -6.19 -12.57 -6.54
C ASN A 495 -6.87 -12.80 -7.90
N TRP A 496 -7.05 -11.72 -8.65
CA TRP A 496 -7.87 -11.68 -9.86
C TRP A 496 -7.11 -12.02 -11.15
N ARG A 497 -5.83 -11.67 -11.23
CA ARG A 497 -5.06 -11.71 -12.49
C ARG A 497 -5.01 -13.11 -13.10
N LYS A 498 -4.76 -14.14 -12.29
CA LYS A 498 -4.66 -15.53 -12.73
C LYS A 498 -5.96 -16.04 -13.34
N ASN A 499 -7.06 -15.77 -12.65
CA ASN A 499 -8.36 -16.30 -13.01
C ASN A 499 -9.06 -15.54 -14.14
N THR A 500 -8.55 -14.37 -14.52
CA THR A 500 -9.13 -13.53 -15.60
C THR A 500 -8.28 -13.50 -16.85
N GLY A 501 -7.19 -14.25 -16.89
CA GLY A 501 -6.25 -14.21 -18.01
C GLY A 501 -5.46 -12.90 -18.13
N CYS A 502 -5.53 -12.01 -17.13
CA CYS A 502 -4.76 -10.77 -17.08
C CYS A 502 -3.36 -10.96 -16.45
N GLU A 503 -2.93 -12.21 -16.31
CA GLU A 503 -1.54 -12.49 -15.99
C GLU A 503 -0.68 -12.12 -17.20
N ASN A 504 0.20 -11.22 -16.96
CA ASN A 504 1.35 -10.79 -17.76
C ASN A 504 1.28 -10.95 -19.29
N VAL A 505 1.75 -9.90 -19.94
CA VAL A 505 2.01 -9.76 -21.37
C VAL A 505 2.10 -11.11 -22.08
N TYR A 506 1.18 -11.34 -23.01
CA TYR A 506 1.20 -12.52 -23.87
C TYR A 506 2.50 -12.53 -24.65
N CYS A 507 3.40 -13.37 -24.22
CA CYS A 507 4.65 -13.54 -24.94
C CYS A 507 4.44 -14.43 -26.17
N PRO A 508 5.15 -14.15 -27.29
CA PRO A 508 5.23 -15.05 -28.40
C PRO A 508 5.53 -16.47 -27.95
N LYS A 509 4.99 -17.49 -28.63
CA LYS A 509 5.19 -18.90 -28.25
C LYS A 509 6.67 -19.22 -28.02
N GLY A 510 7.00 -19.68 -26.82
CA GLY A 510 8.38 -19.96 -26.39
C GLY A 510 9.15 -18.76 -25.86
N ALA A 511 8.59 -17.54 -25.85
CA ALA A 511 9.19 -16.39 -25.22
C ALA A 511 8.78 -16.28 -23.74
N VAL A 512 9.68 -15.77 -22.93
CA VAL A 512 9.47 -15.53 -21.49
C VAL A 512 9.38 -14.03 -21.24
N PHE A 513 8.39 -13.61 -20.49
CA PHE A 513 8.29 -12.22 -20.06
C PHE A 513 9.37 -11.92 -19.02
N THR A 514 10.03 -10.79 -19.18
CA THR A 514 10.96 -10.28 -18.19
C THR A 514 10.74 -8.78 -18.00
N THR A 515 10.91 -8.33 -16.78
CA THR A 515 10.81 -6.90 -16.44
C THR A 515 12.01 -6.09 -16.93
N CYS A 516 13.11 -6.77 -17.25
CA CYS A 516 14.33 -6.16 -17.77
C CYS A 516 14.85 -6.99 -18.94
N GLY A 517 14.10 -7.03 -20.02
CA GLY A 517 14.50 -7.69 -21.26
C GLY A 517 15.35 -6.79 -22.16
N THR A 518 16.13 -7.42 -23.03
CA THR A 518 16.90 -6.65 -24.01
C THR A 518 16.00 -5.81 -24.91
N ALA A 519 16.33 -4.53 -25.04
CA ALA A 519 15.63 -3.65 -25.98
C ALA A 519 15.97 -3.93 -27.46
N CYS A 520 16.98 -4.75 -27.68
CA CYS A 520 17.43 -5.19 -29.00
C CYS A 520 16.95 -6.62 -29.24
N LYS A 521 15.74 -6.77 -29.77
CA LYS A 521 15.17 -8.09 -30.06
C LYS A 521 16.00 -8.80 -31.09
N ARG A 522 16.47 -10.01 -30.77
CA ARG A 522 17.13 -10.89 -31.72
C ARG A 522 16.07 -11.62 -32.56
N THR A 523 16.23 -11.54 -33.86
CA THR A 523 15.38 -12.21 -34.86
C THR A 523 16.25 -13.03 -35.80
N CYS A 524 15.65 -13.91 -36.59
CA CYS A 524 16.39 -14.65 -37.64
C CYS A 524 17.11 -13.74 -38.65
N ARG A 525 16.68 -12.48 -38.79
CA ARG A 525 17.35 -11.51 -39.69
C ARG A 525 18.60 -10.87 -39.09
N ASN A 526 18.70 -10.80 -37.76
CA ASN A 526 19.78 -10.02 -37.13
C ASN A 526 20.57 -10.78 -36.04
N TYR A 527 20.31 -12.06 -35.82
CA TYR A 527 20.96 -12.83 -34.74
C TYR A 527 22.48 -12.97 -34.91
N ARG A 528 22.97 -12.94 -36.14
CA ARG A 528 24.41 -13.00 -36.47
C ARG A 528 25.14 -11.69 -36.17
N GLN A 529 24.43 -10.58 -35.99
CA GLN A 529 25.04 -9.29 -35.67
C GLN A 529 25.42 -9.24 -34.17
N ASN A 530 26.69 -9.43 -33.89
CA ASN A 530 27.27 -9.42 -32.52
C ASN A 530 27.41 -8.00 -31.95
N LYS A 531 26.51 -7.08 -32.28
CA LYS A 531 26.53 -5.73 -31.72
C LYS A 531 25.91 -5.76 -30.30
N PRO A 532 26.67 -5.32 -29.26
CA PRO A 532 26.13 -5.24 -27.91
C PRO A 532 24.94 -4.26 -27.88
N CYS A 533 23.88 -4.65 -27.19
CA CYS A 533 22.72 -3.78 -27.04
C CYS A 533 23.03 -2.62 -26.08
N ARG A 534 23.36 -1.46 -26.64
CA ARG A 534 23.59 -0.22 -25.86
C ARG A 534 22.31 0.42 -25.32
N ARG A 535 21.13 -0.15 -25.63
CA ARG A 535 19.85 0.32 -25.14
C ARG A 535 19.59 -0.30 -23.75
N ARG A 536 19.07 0.49 -22.83
CA ARG A 536 18.69 -0.03 -21.51
C ARG A 536 17.61 -1.09 -21.65
N CYS A 537 17.66 -2.07 -20.78
CA CYS A 537 16.63 -3.10 -20.68
C CYS A 537 15.25 -2.47 -20.45
N LYS A 538 14.23 -3.14 -20.92
CA LYS A 538 12.82 -2.74 -20.76
C LYS A 538 11.95 -3.97 -20.52
N PRO A 539 10.82 -3.81 -19.81
CA PRO A 539 9.88 -4.90 -19.69
C PRO A 539 9.43 -5.39 -21.06
N GLY A 540 9.38 -6.69 -21.24
CA GLY A 540 8.94 -7.28 -22.50
C GLY A 540 9.28 -8.76 -22.61
N CYS A 541 8.76 -9.38 -23.67
CA CYS A 541 9.02 -10.78 -23.96
C CYS A 541 10.38 -10.93 -24.64
N ILE A 542 11.19 -11.85 -24.15
CA ILE A 542 12.46 -12.24 -24.73
C ILE A 542 12.45 -13.73 -25.06
N CYS A 543 13.12 -14.09 -26.10
CA CYS A 543 13.39 -15.49 -26.39
C CYS A 543 14.51 -16.00 -25.47
N PRO A 544 14.38 -17.22 -24.90
CA PRO A 544 15.44 -17.86 -24.12
C PRO A 544 16.75 -17.97 -24.89
N ALA A 545 17.86 -18.16 -24.17
CA ALA A 545 19.18 -18.35 -24.78
C ALA A 545 19.13 -19.47 -25.81
N GLY A 546 19.83 -19.30 -26.95
CA GLY A 546 19.80 -20.23 -28.06
C GLY A 546 18.59 -20.12 -29.00
N THR A 547 17.65 -19.20 -28.70
CA THR A 547 16.46 -19.00 -29.54
C THR A 547 16.32 -17.53 -29.97
N VAL A 548 15.63 -17.31 -31.09
CA VAL A 548 15.37 -15.97 -31.65
C VAL A 548 13.91 -15.85 -32.12
N LEU A 549 13.41 -14.63 -32.20
CA LEU A 549 12.04 -14.37 -32.59
C LEU A 549 11.83 -14.50 -34.11
N GLN A 550 10.95 -15.38 -34.53
CA GLN A 550 10.50 -15.54 -35.93
C GLN A 550 8.99 -15.64 -35.96
N LYS A 551 8.30 -14.83 -36.76
CA LYS A 551 6.83 -14.85 -36.94
C LYS A 551 6.06 -15.08 -35.66
N ASN A 552 6.35 -14.29 -34.63
CA ASN A 552 5.66 -14.31 -33.32
C ASN A 552 5.86 -15.61 -32.48
N ARG A 553 6.97 -16.32 -32.67
CA ARG A 553 7.42 -17.46 -31.85
C ARG A 553 8.94 -17.46 -31.72
N CYS A 554 9.43 -18.00 -30.60
CA CYS A 554 10.85 -18.26 -30.45
C CYS A 554 11.21 -19.59 -31.14
N VAL A 555 12.22 -19.55 -31.99
CA VAL A 555 12.75 -20.70 -32.72
C VAL A 555 14.23 -20.85 -32.39
N SER A 556 14.75 -22.08 -32.42
CA SER A 556 16.18 -22.32 -32.31
C SER A 556 16.93 -21.58 -33.44
N ILE A 557 18.09 -21.04 -33.10
CA ILE A 557 18.96 -20.34 -34.07
C ILE A 557 19.27 -21.24 -35.29
N GLU A 558 19.36 -22.54 -35.06
CA GLU A 558 19.59 -23.55 -36.12
C GLU A 558 18.45 -23.62 -37.14
N LYS A 559 17.23 -23.23 -36.75
CA LYS A 559 16.04 -23.21 -37.61
C LYS A 559 15.83 -21.86 -38.32
N CYS A 560 16.77 -20.93 -38.19
CA CYS A 560 16.77 -19.68 -38.96
C CYS A 560 17.31 -19.94 -40.37
N TYR A 561 16.44 -20.18 -41.31
CA TYR A 561 16.84 -20.18 -42.72
C TYR A 561 17.12 -18.73 -43.20
N PRO A 562 18.13 -18.51 -44.02
CA PRO A 562 18.52 -17.20 -44.55
C PRO A 562 17.40 -16.50 -45.32
#